data_002cd8130e2cbb5b278a834674c5e98f
#
_entry.id   002cd8130e2cbb5b278a834674c5e98f
#
_cell.length_a   1.000
_cell.length_b   1.000
_cell.length_c   1.000
_cell.angle_alpha   90.00
_cell.angle_beta   90.00
_cell.angle_gamma   90.00
#
_symmetry.space_group_name_H-M   'P 1'
#
loop_
_entity.id
_entity.type
_entity.pdbx_description
1 polymer ?
#
loop_
_entity_poly.entity_id
_entity_poly.type
_entity_poly.pdbx_seq_one_letter_code
_entity_poly.pdbx_strand_id
1 'polypeptide(L)' 'MTLRITPVPSDDPGILRLEGRLRAEEVPVLESSAGVGVRAIDLADLMSADEEGLAAIRRLRDRGIEIRNPSHYLAMLLA' A
#
# COMPACT_ATOMS: atom_id res chain seq x y z
N MET A 1 7.89 -14.31 -4.75
CA MET A 1 7.55 -12.97 -4.28
C MET A 1 6.07 -12.89 -3.97
N THR A 2 5.71 -12.40 -2.81
CA THR A 2 4.32 -12.41 -2.35
C THR A 2 3.60 -11.07 -2.57
N LEU A 3 4.34 -10.03 -2.90
CA LEU A 3 3.79 -8.69 -3.14
C LEU A 3 4.07 -8.25 -4.56
N ARG A 4 3.05 -7.71 -5.21
CA ARG A 4 3.17 -7.05 -6.51
C ARG A 4 2.74 -5.60 -6.37
N ILE A 5 3.56 -4.68 -6.84
CA ILE A 5 3.26 -3.25 -6.84
C ILE A 5 3.20 -2.80 -8.29
N THR A 6 2.03 -2.30 -8.72
CA THR A 6 1.84 -1.86 -10.10
C THR A 6 1.17 -0.48 -10.12
N PRO A 7 1.50 0.37 -11.11
CA PRO A 7 0.75 1.61 -11.28
C PRO A 7 -0.69 1.29 -11.71
N VAL A 8 -1.65 2.03 -11.16
CA VAL A 8 -3.05 1.89 -11.58
C VAL A 8 -3.19 2.53 -12.96
N PRO A 9 -3.76 1.82 -13.95
CA PRO A 9 -3.99 2.41 -15.27
C PRO A 9 -5.13 3.44 -15.18
N SER A 10 -4.76 4.68 -14.94
CA SER A 10 -5.70 5.79 -14.81
C SER A 10 -5.01 7.06 -15.28
N ASP A 11 -5.76 8.16 -15.33
CA ASP A 11 -5.22 9.46 -15.68
C ASP A 11 -4.35 10.05 -14.57
N ASP A 12 -4.35 9.43 -13.40
CA ASP A 12 -3.55 9.89 -12.27
C ASP A 12 -2.34 8.96 -12.06
N PRO A 13 -1.14 9.41 -12.45
CA PRO A 13 0.06 8.58 -12.32
C PRO A 13 0.53 8.40 -10.88
N GLY A 14 -0.09 9.08 -9.94
CA GLY A 14 0.30 9.01 -8.52
C GLY A 14 -0.36 7.89 -7.74
N ILE A 15 -1.03 6.94 -8.40
CA ILE A 15 -1.73 5.85 -7.73
C ILE A 15 -1.02 4.53 -7.97
N LEU A 16 -0.67 3.84 -6.89
CA LEU A 16 -0.09 2.49 -6.96
C LEU A 16 -1.09 1.48 -6.43
N ARG A 17 -1.09 0.29 -7.02
CA ARG A 17 -1.88 -0.84 -6.54
C ARG A 17 -0.95 -1.85 -5.89
N LEU A 18 -1.33 -2.32 -4.69
CA LEU A 18 -0.64 -3.41 -4.01
C LEU A 18 -1.47 -4.66 -4.14
N GLU A 19 -0.83 -5.76 -4.56
CA GLU A 19 -1.49 -7.05 -4.72
C GLU A 19 -0.72 -8.11 -3.93
N GLY A 20 -1.45 -9.04 -3.33
CA GLY A 20 -0.85 -10.17 -2.64
C GLY A 20 -0.70 -9.92 -1.15
N ARG A 21 0.50 -10.12 -0.63
CA ARG A 21 0.78 -10.03 0.80
C ARG A 21 1.93 -9.07 1.08
N LEU A 22 1.70 -8.17 2.01
CA LEU A 22 2.72 -7.21 2.42
C LEU A 22 3.35 -7.66 3.72
N ARG A 23 4.59 -8.09 3.66
CA ARG A 23 5.34 -8.57 4.82
C ARG A 23 6.54 -7.67 5.07
N ALA A 24 7.18 -7.87 6.22
CA ALA A 24 8.35 -7.09 6.61
C ALA A 24 9.41 -7.05 5.51
N GLU A 25 9.63 -8.18 4.81
CA GLU A 25 10.65 -8.26 3.75
C GLU A 25 10.35 -7.34 2.58
N GLU A 26 9.07 -7.04 2.30
CA GLU A 26 8.68 -6.20 1.18
C GLU A 26 8.54 -4.72 1.55
N VAL A 27 8.62 -4.39 2.84
CA VAL A 27 8.46 -2.99 3.27
C VAL A 27 9.48 -2.06 2.59
N PRO A 28 10.78 -2.41 2.48
CA PRO A 28 11.71 -1.52 1.77
C PRO A 28 11.32 -1.29 0.31
N VAL A 29 10.79 -2.31 -0.36
CA VAL A 29 10.35 -2.19 -1.75
C VAL A 29 9.15 -1.24 -1.83
N LEU A 30 8.20 -1.39 -0.93
CA LEU A 30 7.04 -0.50 -0.87
C LEU A 30 7.47 0.95 -0.63
N GLU A 31 8.33 1.18 0.35
CA GLU A 31 8.78 2.54 0.68
C GLU A 31 9.54 3.17 -0.48
N SER A 32 10.34 2.38 -1.19
CA SER A 32 11.05 2.84 -2.36
C SER A 32 10.09 3.18 -3.51
N SER A 33 9.06 2.37 -3.71
CA SER A 33 8.07 2.59 -4.77
C SER A 33 7.16 3.77 -4.47
N ALA A 34 6.88 4.02 -3.19
CA ALA A 34 6.00 5.12 -2.75
C ALA A 34 6.79 6.42 -2.55
N GLY A 35 7.67 6.73 -3.48
CA GLY A 35 8.48 7.93 -3.43
C GLY A 35 7.71 9.19 -3.85
N VAL A 36 8.47 10.21 -4.23
CA VAL A 36 7.92 11.49 -4.67
C VAL A 36 6.97 11.27 -5.85
N GLY A 37 5.79 11.87 -5.79
CA GLY A 37 4.80 11.77 -6.86
C GLY A 37 3.68 10.78 -6.59
N VAL A 38 3.86 9.87 -5.64
CA VAL A 38 2.78 8.95 -5.26
C VAL A 38 1.84 9.65 -4.28
N ARG A 39 0.55 9.66 -4.60
CA ARG A 39 -0.47 10.33 -3.80
C ARG A 39 -1.48 9.37 -3.19
N ALA A 40 -1.61 8.18 -3.74
CA ALA A 40 -2.59 7.21 -3.24
C ALA A 40 -2.07 5.79 -3.46
N ILE A 41 -2.52 4.89 -2.60
CA ILE A 41 -2.24 3.46 -2.70
C ILE A 41 -3.58 2.74 -2.65
N ASP A 42 -3.81 1.87 -3.64
CA ASP A 42 -5.03 1.08 -3.74
C ASP A 42 -4.77 -0.30 -3.15
N LEU A 43 -5.54 -0.67 -2.15
CA LEU A 43 -5.42 -1.93 -1.43
C LEU A 43 -6.51 -2.94 -1.78
N ALA A 44 -7.25 -2.72 -2.87
CA ALA A 44 -8.36 -3.61 -3.24
C ALA A 44 -7.93 -5.07 -3.39
N ASP A 45 -6.72 -5.30 -3.87
CA ASP A 45 -6.20 -6.64 -4.13
C ASP A 45 -5.15 -7.09 -3.11
N LEU A 46 -4.95 -6.31 -2.05
CA LEU A 46 -4.04 -6.72 -0.98
C LEU A 46 -4.76 -7.71 -0.06
N MET A 47 -4.23 -8.91 0.02
CA MET A 47 -4.86 -9.99 0.78
C MET A 47 -4.57 -9.92 2.26
N SER A 48 -3.34 -9.54 2.62
CA SER A 48 -2.93 -9.49 4.02
C SER A 48 -1.69 -8.61 4.20
N ALA A 49 -1.46 -8.19 5.43
CA ALA A 49 -0.25 -7.48 5.82
C ALA A 49 0.11 -7.90 7.24
N ASP A 50 1.40 -8.12 7.48
CA ASP A 50 1.86 -8.37 8.85
C ASP A 50 2.01 -7.04 9.60
N GLU A 51 2.47 -7.09 10.86
CA GLU A 51 2.59 -5.88 11.68
C GLU A 51 3.49 -4.84 11.03
N GLU A 52 4.60 -5.27 10.46
CA GLU A 52 5.54 -4.36 9.80
C GLU A 52 4.91 -3.75 8.54
N GLY A 53 4.17 -4.57 7.78
CA GLY A 53 3.44 -4.09 6.61
C GLY A 53 2.38 -3.06 6.98
N LEU A 54 1.60 -3.33 8.03
CA LEU A 54 0.59 -2.38 8.51
C LEU A 54 1.23 -1.08 8.99
N ALA A 55 2.34 -1.19 9.72
CA ALA A 55 3.06 0.00 10.18
C ALA A 55 3.55 0.84 9.00
N ALA A 56 4.04 0.18 7.95
CA ALA A 56 4.47 0.87 6.74
C ALA A 56 3.33 1.62 6.07
N ILE A 57 2.14 1.00 5.96
CA ILE A 57 0.97 1.66 5.39
C ILE A 57 0.57 2.86 6.24
N ARG A 58 0.61 2.74 7.56
CA ARG A 58 0.30 3.87 8.45
C ARG A 58 1.29 5.02 8.26
N ARG A 59 2.58 4.71 8.10
CA ARG A 59 3.59 5.74 7.85
C ARG A 59 3.31 6.48 6.55
N LEU A 60 2.94 5.76 5.50
CA LEU A 60 2.58 6.39 4.22
C LEU A 60 1.36 7.27 4.37
N ARG A 61 0.35 6.79 5.09
CA ARG A 61 -0.84 7.60 5.36
C ARG A 61 -0.49 8.88 6.11
N ASP A 62 0.38 8.78 7.11
CA ASP A 62 0.80 9.93 7.89
C ASP A 62 1.59 10.94 7.07
N ARG A 63 2.19 10.50 5.97
CA ARG A 63 2.88 11.38 5.02
C ARG A 63 1.93 12.04 4.03
N GLY A 64 0.62 11.78 4.15
CA GLY A 64 -0.38 12.37 3.27
C GLY A 64 -0.80 11.50 2.09
N ILE A 65 -0.31 10.25 2.01
CA ILE A 65 -0.73 9.34 0.95
C ILE A 65 -2.11 8.77 1.31
N GLU A 66 -3.04 8.89 0.36
CA GLU A 66 -4.39 8.36 0.54
C GLU A 66 -4.38 6.84 0.45
N ILE A 67 -5.06 6.19 1.38
CA ILE A 67 -5.22 4.74 1.37
C ILE A 67 -6.62 4.44 0.83
N ARG A 68 -6.69 3.78 -0.33
CA ARG A 68 -7.94 3.52 -1.04
C ARG A 68 -8.31 2.05 -0.98
N ASN A 69 -9.60 1.80 -0.86
CA ASN A 69 -10.21 0.46 -1.00
C ASN A 69 -9.59 -0.62 -0.12
N PRO A 70 -9.22 -0.34 1.14
CA PRO A 70 -8.78 -1.43 2.00
C PRO A 70 -9.92 -2.41 2.20
N SER A 71 -9.63 -3.71 2.31
CA SER A 71 -10.63 -4.67 2.70
C SER A 71 -11.17 -4.30 4.09
N HIS A 72 -12.35 -4.82 4.43
CA HIS A 72 -12.91 -4.56 5.76
C HIS A 72 -11.92 -4.95 6.87
N TYR A 73 -11.27 -6.09 6.71
CA TYR A 73 -10.27 -6.58 7.64
C TYR A 73 -9.10 -5.59 7.79
N LEU A 74 -8.54 -5.15 6.65
CA LEU A 74 -7.41 -4.22 6.68
C LEU A 74 -7.82 -2.86 7.23
N ALA A 75 -9.03 -2.40 6.88
CA ALA A 75 -9.53 -1.13 7.41
C ALA A 75 -9.61 -1.14 8.94
N MET A 76 -10.04 -2.27 9.50
CA MET A 76 -10.09 -2.43 10.96
C MET A 76 -8.70 -2.36 11.58
N LEU A 77 -7.71 -3.00 10.95
CA LEU A 77 -6.35 -3.02 11.47
C LEU A 77 -5.64 -1.67 11.32
N LEU A 78 -6.04 -0.87 10.34
CA LEU A 78 -5.45 0.44 10.10
C LEU A 78 -6.12 1.55 10.88
N ALA A 79 -7.25 1.28 11.48
CA ALA A 79 -8.00 2.26 12.26
C ALA A 79 -7.24 2.78 13.46
#